data_46a3d48b574ea684aef9fa7650207180
#
_entry.id   46a3d48b574ea684aef9fa7650207180
#
_cell.length_a   1.000
_cell.length_b   1.000
_cell.length_c   1.000
_cell.angle_alpha   90.00
_cell.angle_beta   90.00
_cell.angle_gamma   90.00
#
_symmetry.space_group_name_H-M   'P 1'
#
loop_
_entity.id
_entity.type
_entity.pdbx_description
1 polymer ?
#
loop_
_entity_poly.entity_id
_entity_poly.type
_entity_poly.pdbx_seq_one_letter_code
_entity_poly.pdbx_strand_id
1 'polypeptide(L)'
;QPEMKNKYIDLIEQTFDFPQDEFSVEDNELYFHDIPLMEIIKQYGTPLKITYLPKISSQINRAKRLFNVAMAKVDYQGSYNYCYCTKSSHFSFVLEEALKNDIHLETSSAYDIHIIKALYDTGVIDKDRYIICNGFKRPQYVENIASLINSGFINTIPVIDNKEEIDLFTDVIEKSCKVGIRIASEEEPKFDFYTSRLGIRYNDIIDFYKQKIKHNKKFKLKMLHFFINTGIKDTAYYWNELRKCIS
;
A
#
# COMPACT_ATOMS: atom_id res chain seq x y z
N GLN A 1 -41.25 -34.70 3.35
CA GLN A 1 -39.84 -34.41 3.08
C GLN A 1 -39.63 -32.96 3.44
N PRO A 2 -38.69 -32.59 4.33
CA PRO A 2 -38.38 -31.20 4.55
C PRO A 2 -37.77 -30.65 3.25
N GLU A 3 -38.37 -29.59 2.73
CA GLU A 3 -37.78 -28.76 1.69
C GLU A 3 -36.33 -28.46 2.08
N MET A 4 -35.38 -28.89 1.27
CA MET A 4 -34.01 -28.40 1.40
C MET A 4 -34.07 -26.90 1.10
N LYS A 5 -34.24 -26.08 2.15
CA LYS A 5 -33.94 -24.66 2.06
C LYS A 5 -32.57 -24.53 1.43
N ASN A 6 -32.48 -23.63 0.50
CA ASN A 6 -31.30 -23.39 -0.33
C ASN A 6 -30.11 -23.07 0.58
N LYS A 7 -29.39 -24.10 1.02
CA LYS A 7 -28.23 -24.00 1.95
C LYS A 7 -27.20 -22.94 1.51
N TYR A 8 -27.24 -22.58 0.25
CA TYR A 8 -26.35 -21.59 -0.34
C TYR A 8 -26.75 -20.16 0.05
N ILE A 9 -28.04 -19.85 0.03
CA ILE A 9 -28.56 -18.54 0.48
C ILE A 9 -28.36 -18.39 1.99
N ASP A 10 -28.64 -19.44 2.77
CA ASP A 10 -28.42 -19.43 4.22
C ASP A 10 -26.95 -19.25 4.60
N LEU A 11 -26.00 -19.78 3.79
CA LEU A 11 -24.55 -19.58 3.98
C LEU A 11 -24.12 -18.15 3.60
N ILE A 12 -24.71 -17.57 2.58
CA ILE A 12 -24.41 -16.19 2.15
C ILE A 12 -24.94 -15.19 3.20
N GLU A 13 -26.14 -15.39 3.70
CA GLU A 13 -26.73 -14.52 4.73
C GLU A 13 -25.99 -14.61 6.08
N GLN A 14 -25.36 -15.74 6.38
CA GLN A 14 -24.64 -15.95 7.63
C GLN A 14 -23.19 -15.48 7.63
N THR A 15 -22.51 -15.36 6.47
CA THR A 15 -21.06 -15.21 6.42
C THR A 15 -20.54 -14.01 5.67
N PHE A 16 -21.32 -13.32 4.84
CA PHE A 16 -20.85 -12.21 4.02
C PHE A 16 -21.89 -11.12 3.86
N ASP A 17 -21.50 -9.86 4.11
CA ASP A 17 -22.10 -8.72 3.45
C ASP A 17 -21.80 -8.85 1.94
N PHE A 18 -22.69 -9.49 1.23
CA PHE A 18 -22.57 -9.61 -0.22
C PHE A 18 -22.74 -8.20 -0.80
N PRO A 19 -21.77 -7.67 -1.56
CA PRO A 19 -21.92 -6.37 -2.20
C PRO A 19 -23.06 -6.48 -3.21
N GLN A 20 -24.26 -6.09 -2.81
CA GLN A 20 -25.47 -6.22 -3.62
C GLN A 20 -25.38 -5.48 -4.97
N ASP A 21 -24.62 -4.38 -4.98
CA ASP A 21 -24.50 -3.52 -6.16
C ASP A 21 -23.73 -4.13 -7.35
N GLU A 22 -23.01 -5.22 -7.12
CA GLU A 22 -22.14 -5.84 -8.12
C GLU A 22 -22.65 -7.21 -8.60
N PHE A 23 -23.62 -7.78 -7.87
CA PHE A 23 -24.21 -9.08 -8.18
C PHE A 23 -25.69 -8.95 -8.51
N SER A 24 -26.14 -9.68 -9.52
CA SER A 24 -27.54 -9.87 -9.85
C SER A 24 -27.88 -11.34 -9.98
N VAL A 25 -29.14 -11.66 -9.81
CA VAL A 25 -29.68 -13.02 -10.08
C VAL A 25 -30.73 -12.90 -11.16
N GLU A 26 -30.50 -13.53 -12.29
CA GLU A 26 -31.41 -13.58 -13.44
C GLU A 26 -31.62 -15.04 -13.82
N ASP A 27 -32.87 -15.43 -14.03
CA ASP A 27 -33.24 -16.82 -14.38
C ASP A 27 -32.60 -17.89 -13.49
N ASN A 28 -32.50 -17.61 -12.19
CA ASN A 28 -31.85 -18.48 -11.17
C ASN A 28 -30.33 -18.70 -11.38
N GLU A 29 -29.68 -17.84 -12.17
CA GLU A 29 -28.23 -17.80 -12.34
C GLU A 29 -27.63 -16.55 -11.68
N LEU A 30 -26.43 -16.68 -11.09
CA LEU A 30 -25.71 -15.59 -10.46
C LEU A 30 -24.80 -14.88 -11.47
N TYR A 31 -24.97 -13.59 -11.56
CA TYR A 31 -24.15 -12.69 -12.38
C TYR A 31 -23.27 -11.79 -11.53
N PHE A 32 -22.13 -11.45 -12.05
CA PHE A 32 -21.24 -10.43 -11.50
C PHE A 32 -20.89 -9.43 -12.61
N HIS A 33 -21.36 -8.18 -12.49
CA HIS A 33 -21.24 -7.17 -13.55
C HIS A 33 -21.67 -7.68 -14.93
N ASP A 34 -22.89 -8.24 -15.01
CA ASP A 34 -23.45 -8.84 -16.23
C ASP A 34 -22.70 -10.06 -16.79
N ILE A 35 -21.77 -10.61 -16.03
CA ILE A 35 -21.01 -11.80 -16.39
C ILE A 35 -21.63 -13.02 -15.71
N PRO A 36 -22.17 -14.01 -16.46
CA PRO A 36 -22.75 -15.21 -15.87
C PRO A 36 -21.66 -16.08 -15.26
N LEU A 37 -21.63 -16.20 -13.92
CA LEU A 37 -20.56 -16.89 -13.19
C LEU A 37 -20.51 -18.39 -13.51
N MET A 38 -21.64 -19.01 -13.80
CA MET A 38 -21.69 -20.44 -14.14
C MET A 38 -21.00 -20.76 -15.47
N GLU A 39 -21.00 -19.85 -16.44
CA GLU A 39 -20.25 -20.03 -17.68
C GLU A 39 -18.74 -20.03 -17.45
N ILE A 40 -18.25 -19.09 -16.60
CA ILE A 40 -16.83 -19.05 -16.21
C ILE A 40 -16.45 -20.32 -15.45
N ILE A 41 -17.28 -20.76 -14.52
CA ILE A 41 -17.06 -21.99 -13.76
C ILE A 41 -17.01 -23.22 -14.68
N LYS A 42 -17.90 -23.31 -15.67
CA LYS A 42 -17.88 -24.41 -16.65
C LYS A 42 -16.60 -24.41 -17.48
N GLN A 43 -16.07 -23.22 -17.81
CA GLN A 43 -14.86 -23.09 -18.62
C GLN A 43 -13.59 -23.37 -17.83
N TYR A 44 -13.47 -22.88 -16.58
CA TYR A 44 -12.24 -22.91 -15.81
C TYR A 44 -12.26 -23.85 -14.61
N GLY A 45 -13.43 -24.33 -14.20
CA GLY A 45 -13.61 -25.18 -13.03
C GLY A 45 -13.61 -24.44 -11.70
N THR A 46 -13.63 -25.20 -10.63
CA THR A 46 -13.55 -24.70 -9.24
C THR A 46 -12.41 -25.43 -8.51
N PRO A 47 -11.74 -24.81 -7.52
CA PRO A 47 -11.96 -23.44 -7.00
C PRO A 47 -11.53 -22.34 -7.99
N LEU A 48 -12.27 -21.24 -8.02
CA LEU A 48 -12.05 -20.13 -8.95
C LEU A 48 -11.85 -18.83 -8.21
N LYS A 49 -10.81 -18.06 -8.60
CA LYS A 49 -10.58 -16.70 -8.13
C LYS A 49 -10.68 -15.73 -9.30
N ILE A 50 -11.60 -14.79 -9.21
CA ILE A 50 -11.85 -13.78 -10.25
C ILE A 50 -11.30 -12.44 -9.75
N THR A 51 -10.55 -11.73 -10.61
CA THR A 51 -10.11 -10.36 -10.37
C THR A 51 -10.79 -9.45 -11.38
N TYR A 52 -11.66 -8.56 -10.89
CA TYR A 52 -12.34 -7.58 -11.73
C TYR A 52 -11.51 -6.30 -11.85
N LEU A 53 -10.76 -6.19 -12.93
CA LEU A 53 -9.78 -5.12 -13.13
C LEU A 53 -10.39 -3.70 -13.12
N PRO A 54 -11.56 -3.42 -13.74
CA PRO A 54 -12.12 -2.07 -13.73
C PRO A 54 -12.37 -1.49 -12.34
N LYS A 55 -12.57 -2.35 -11.32
CA LYS A 55 -12.73 -1.92 -9.93
C LYS A 55 -11.49 -1.23 -9.38
N ILE A 56 -10.31 -1.66 -9.81
CA ILE A 56 -9.01 -1.09 -9.38
C ILE A 56 -8.97 0.38 -9.78
N SER A 57 -9.12 0.69 -11.07
CA SER A 57 -9.14 2.07 -11.58
C SER A 57 -10.25 2.92 -10.95
N SER A 58 -11.43 2.36 -10.82
CA SER A 58 -12.58 3.03 -10.20
C SER A 58 -12.29 3.45 -8.75
N GLN A 59 -11.72 2.57 -7.93
CA GLN A 59 -11.41 2.87 -6.53
C GLN A 59 -10.22 3.84 -6.39
N ILE A 60 -9.19 3.72 -7.21
CA ILE A 60 -8.07 4.67 -7.24
C ILE A 60 -8.60 6.09 -7.55
N ASN A 61 -9.41 6.22 -8.60
CA ASN A 61 -9.96 7.51 -9.00
C ASN A 61 -10.93 8.08 -7.96
N ARG A 62 -11.72 7.22 -7.30
CA ARG A 62 -12.57 7.61 -6.17
C ARG A 62 -11.74 8.18 -5.02
N ALA A 63 -10.66 7.50 -4.62
CA ALA A 63 -9.77 7.97 -3.56
C ALA A 63 -9.13 9.31 -3.92
N LYS A 64 -8.55 9.45 -5.12
CA LYS A 64 -7.96 10.70 -5.61
C LYS A 64 -8.97 11.85 -5.58
N ARG A 65 -10.19 11.60 -6.07
CA ARG A 65 -11.26 12.61 -6.05
C ARG A 65 -11.63 13.05 -4.64
N LEU A 66 -11.81 12.11 -3.71
CA LEU A 66 -12.20 12.43 -2.33
C LEU A 66 -11.13 13.26 -1.62
N PHE A 67 -9.86 12.91 -1.76
CA PHE A 67 -8.76 13.70 -1.20
C PHE A 67 -8.66 15.08 -1.84
N ASN A 68 -8.78 15.20 -3.16
CA ASN A 68 -8.74 16.49 -3.85
C ASN A 68 -9.89 17.41 -3.40
N VAL A 69 -11.10 16.88 -3.24
CA VAL A 69 -12.23 17.64 -2.70
C VAL A 69 -11.98 18.10 -1.27
N ALA A 70 -11.43 17.22 -0.43
CA ALA A 70 -11.12 17.57 0.96
C ALA A 70 -10.02 18.65 1.04
N MET A 71 -8.96 18.53 0.25
CA MET A 71 -7.88 19.52 0.17
C MET A 71 -8.40 20.88 -0.30
N ALA A 72 -9.24 20.91 -1.33
CA ALA A 72 -9.82 22.14 -1.84
C ALA A 72 -10.71 22.86 -0.79
N LYS A 73 -11.44 22.09 0.03
CA LYS A 73 -12.28 22.67 1.10
C LYS A 73 -11.51 23.42 2.17
N VAL A 74 -10.25 23.07 2.39
CA VAL A 74 -9.40 23.66 3.43
C VAL A 74 -8.22 24.47 2.85
N ASP A 75 -8.25 24.73 1.55
CA ASP A 75 -7.21 25.47 0.81
C ASP A 75 -5.81 24.87 1.03
N TYR A 76 -5.70 23.54 1.06
CA TYR A 76 -4.42 22.86 1.24
C TYR A 76 -3.56 22.99 -0.01
N GLN A 77 -2.34 23.53 0.15
CA GLN A 77 -1.44 23.84 -0.97
C GLN A 77 -0.54 22.67 -1.40
N GLY A 78 -0.61 21.53 -0.73
CA GLY A 78 0.14 20.33 -1.09
C GLY A 78 -0.58 19.49 -2.13
N SER A 79 -0.01 18.33 -2.44
CA SER A 79 -0.58 17.33 -3.38
C SER A 79 -0.92 16.03 -2.67
N TYR A 80 -1.89 15.32 -3.20
CA TYR A 80 -2.18 13.94 -2.84
C TYR A 80 -1.55 13.00 -3.87
N ASN A 81 -0.71 12.09 -3.40
CA ASN A 81 -0.05 11.10 -4.21
C ASN A 81 -0.51 9.69 -3.80
N TYR A 82 -1.25 9.02 -4.67
CA TYR A 82 -1.66 7.65 -4.43
C TYR A 82 -0.51 6.70 -4.71
N CYS A 83 -0.14 5.86 -3.74
CA CYS A 83 0.87 4.82 -3.90
C CYS A 83 0.18 3.44 -3.82
N TYR A 84 0.30 2.66 -4.89
CA TYR A 84 -0.18 1.28 -4.88
C TYR A 84 0.84 0.37 -4.20
N CYS A 85 0.39 -0.40 -3.21
CA CYS A 85 1.24 -1.33 -2.48
C CYS A 85 1.31 -2.69 -3.17
N THR A 86 2.49 -3.06 -3.69
CA THR A 86 2.71 -4.29 -4.44
C THR A 86 2.43 -5.56 -3.65
N LYS A 87 2.58 -5.53 -2.33
CA LYS A 87 2.27 -6.70 -1.47
C LYS A 87 0.79 -7.10 -1.48
N SER A 88 -0.12 -6.18 -1.83
CA SER A 88 -1.55 -6.48 -1.93
C SER A 88 -1.85 -7.43 -3.09
N SER A 89 -1.27 -7.14 -4.25
CA SER A 89 -1.25 -8.00 -5.42
C SER A 89 -0.17 -7.49 -6.38
N HIS A 90 0.72 -8.35 -6.81
CA HIS A 90 1.84 -8.02 -7.71
C HIS A 90 1.71 -8.70 -9.08
N PHE A 91 0.53 -9.22 -9.43
CA PHE A 91 0.28 -9.73 -10.77
C PHE A 91 0.40 -8.59 -11.80
N SER A 92 1.02 -8.86 -12.95
CA SER A 92 1.27 -7.86 -13.99
C SER A 92 0.00 -7.13 -14.41
N PHE A 93 -1.08 -7.87 -14.68
CA PHE A 93 -2.37 -7.31 -15.09
C PHE A 93 -3.00 -6.39 -14.04
N VAL A 94 -2.74 -6.62 -12.74
CA VAL A 94 -3.20 -5.74 -11.65
C VAL A 94 -2.38 -4.45 -11.61
N LEU A 95 -1.05 -4.56 -11.72
CA LEU A 95 -0.16 -3.41 -11.73
C LEU A 95 -0.36 -2.53 -12.97
N GLU A 96 -0.51 -3.15 -14.15
CA GLU A 96 -0.79 -2.45 -15.39
C GLU A 96 -2.11 -1.67 -15.32
N GLU A 97 -3.17 -2.29 -14.77
CA GLU A 97 -4.45 -1.58 -14.58
C GLU A 97 -4.31 -0.42 -13.59
N ALA A 98 -3.65 -0.64 -12.45
CA ALA A 98 -3.43 0.41 -11.47
C ALA A 98 -2.63 1.59 -12.03
N LEU A 99 -1.56 1.33 -12.79
CA LEU A 99 -0.66 2.33 -13.34
C LEU A 99 -1.26 3.17 -14.48
N LYS A 100 -2.39 2.76 -15.07
CA LYS A 100 -3.17 3.62 -16.00
C LYS A 100 -3.67 4.91 -15.35
N ASN A 101 -3.71 4.97 -14.02
CA ASN A 101 -4.35 6.05 -13.25
C ASN A 101 -3.39 7.12 -12.74
N ASP A 102 -2.18 7.21 -13.29
CA ASP A 102 -1.14 8.13 -12.83
C ASP A 102 -0.95 8.06 -11.31
N ILE A 103 -0.42 6.95 -10.85
CA ILE A 103 -0.16 6.65 -9.45
C ILE A 103 1.32 6.31 -9.25
N HIS A 104 1.71 6.21 -8.01
CA HIS A 104 3.02 5.79 -7.57
C HIS A 104 2.99 4.36 -7.00
N LEU A 105 4.14 3.84 -6.58
CA LEU A 105 4.27 2.48 -6.09
C LEU A 105 4.88 2.44 -4.69
N GLU A 106 4.42 1.48 -3.88
CA GLU A 106 5.04 1.09 -2.63
C GLU A 106 5.47 -0.37 -2.71
N THR A 107 6.73 -0.63 -2.37
CA THR A 107 7.34 -1.95 -2.29
C THR A 107 7.57 -2.35 -0.85
N SER A 108 7.69 -3.65 -0.57
CA SER A 108 7.89 -4.17 0.79
C SER A 108 8.93 -5.29 0.87
N SER A 109 9.57 -5.63 -0.24
CA SER A 109 10.58 -6.68 -0.28
C SER A 109 11.62 -6.46 -1.38
N ALA A 110 12.74 -7.16 -1.27
CA ALA A 110 13.80 -7.16 -2.30
C ALA A 110 13.28 -7.59 -3.68
N TYR A 111 12.30 -8.50 -3.72
CA TYR A 111 11.73 -9.02 -4.96
C TYR A 111 10.90 -7.96 -5.69
N ASP A 112 10.21 -7.09 -4.96
CA ASP A 112 9.40 -6.04 -5.55
C ASP A 112 10.24 -5.06 -6.38
N ILE A 113 11.51 -4.88 -6.04
CA ILE A 113 12.43 -4.02 -6.80
C ILE A 113 12.67 -4.58 -8.20
N HIS A 114 12.66 -5.90 -8.39
CA HIS A 114 12.74 -6.49 -9.73
C HIS A 114 11.48 -6.17 -10.55
N ILE A 115 10.32 -6.11 -9.91
CA ILE A 115 9.07 -5.67 -10.57
C ILE A 115 9.20 -4.22 -11.02
N ILE A 116 9.73 -3.32 -10.17
CA ILE A 116 9.97 -1.92 -10.55
C ILE A 116 10.88 -1.81 -11.77
N LYS A 117 11.98 -2.57 -11.80
CA LYS A 117 12.90 -2.60 -12.94
C LYS A 117 12.21 -3.11 -14.20
N ALA A 118 11.45 -4.19 -14.12
CA ALA A 118 10.69 -4.73 -15.26
C ALA A 118 9.65 -3.74 -15.80
N LEU A 119 8.92 -3.03 -14.93
CA LEU A 119 7.98 -1.99 -15.34
C LEU A 119 8.68 -0.81 -16.03
N TYR A 120 9.88 -0.45 -15.60
CA TYR A 120 10.69 0.57 -16.26
C TYR A 120 11.21 0.09 -17.63
N ASP A 121 11.75 -1.12 -17.69
CA ASP A 121 12.31 -1.69 -18.92
C ASP A 121 11.25 -1.87 -20.02
N THR A 122 9.99 -2.08 -19.63
CA THR A 122 8.85 -2.15 -20.54
C THR A 122 8.20 -0.79 -20.84
N GLY A 123 8.72 0.30 -20.25
CA GLY A 123 8.22 1.66 -20.50
C GLY A 123 6.89 2.00 -19.78
N VAL A 124 6.46 1.18 -18.83
CA VAL A 124 5.22 1.41 -18.06
C VAL A 124 5.39 2.51 -17.03
N ILE A 125 6.60 2.66 -16.47
CA ILE A 125 6.95 3.73 -15.54
C ILE A 125 8.22 4.44 -15.98
N ASP A 126 8.38 5.69 -15.53
CA ASP A 126 9.61 6.47 -15.67
C ASP A 126 10.41 6.52 -14.34
N LYS A 127 11.62 7.11 -14.39
CA LYS A 127 12.47 7.26 -13.19
C LYS A 127 12.02 8.33 -12.21
N ASP A 128 11.09 9.18 -12.60
CA ASP A 128 10.54 10.24 -11.75
C ASP A 128 9.40 9.74 -10.86
N ARG A 129 8.94 8.51 -11.10
CA ARG A 129 7.90 7.86 -10.29
C ARG A 129 8.35 7.71 -8.83
N TYR A 130 7.50 8.05 -7.88
CA TYR A 130 7.75 7.74 -6.48
C TYR A 130 7.71 6.22 -6.26
N ILE A 131 8.77 5.71 -5.65
CA ILE A 131 8.89 4.32 -5.20
C ILE A 131 9.14 4.33 -3.70
N ILE A 132 8.11 4.06 -2.94
CA ILE A 132 8.18 4.03 -1.48
C ILE A 132 8.61 2.63 -1.05
N CYS A 133 9.78 2.51 -0.44
CA CYS A 133 10.34 1.22 -0.04
C CYS A 133 10.10 1.01 1.46
N ASN A 134 8.98 0.40 1.79
CA ASN A 134 8.55 0.10 3.15
C ASN A 134 8.98 -1.31 3.58
N GLY A 135 8.77 -1.68 4.85
CA GLY A 135 9.08 -2.98 5.42
C GLY A 135 10.53 -3.12 5.86
N PHE A 136 10.80 -4.19 6.62
CA PHE A 136 12.10 -4.50 7.18
C PHE A 136 13.14 -4.76 6.07
N LYS A 137 14.29 -4.08 6.16
CA LYS A 137 15.31 -4.11 5.11
C LYS A 137 16.44 -5.05 5.45
N ARG A 138 16.35 -6.25 4.86
CA ARG A 138 17.50 -7.17 4.82
C ARG A 138 18.57 -6.67 3.83
N PRO A 139 19.82 -7.12 3.91
CA PRO A 139 20.91 -6.65 3.05
C PRO A 139 20.55 -6.60 1.57
N GLN A 140 19.98 -7.66 1.01
CA GLN A 140 19.57 -7.71 -0.38
C GLN A 140 18.55 -6.63 -0.75
N TYR A 141 17.62 -6.28 0.16
CA TYR A 141 16.66 -5.23 -0.11
C TYR A 141 17.32 -3.86 -0.10
N VAL A 142 18.26 -3.63 0.83
CA VAL A 142 19.09 -2.42 0.87
C VAL A 142 19.86 -2.24 -0.44
N GLU A 143 20.57 -3.28 -0.89
CA GLU A 143 21.34 -3.27 -2.14
C GLU A 143 20.44 -2.98 -3.36
N ASN A 144 19.30 -3.63 -3.44
CA ASN A 144 18.35 -3.43 -4.54
C ASN A 144 17.78 -2.00 -4.55
N ILE A 145 17.42 -1.44 -3.40
CA ILE A 145 16.97 -0.05 -3.27
C ILE A 145 18.09 0.91 -3.68
N ALA A 146 19.30 0.70 -3.17
CA ALA A 146 20.47 1.51 -3.51
C ALA A 146 20.75 1.48 -5.02
N SER A 147 20.65 0.31 -5.64
CA SER A 147 20.78 0.15 -7.10
C SER A 147 19.76 1.00 -7.88
N LEU A 148 18.51 1.08 -7.44
CA LEU A 148 17.53 1.98 -8.06
C LEU A 148 17.95 3.44 -7.92
N ILE A 149 18.29 3.88 -6.70
CA ILE A 149 18.67 5.27 -6.41
C ILE A 149 19.90 5.65 -7.25
N ASN A 150 20.95 4.83 -7.24
CA ASN A 150 22.20 5.08 -7.96
C ASN A 150 22.00 5.08 -9.48
N SER A 151 21.02 4.34 -10.01
CA SER A 151 20.65 4.33 -11.44
C SER A 151 19.73 5.50 -11.84
N GLY A 152 19.42 6.42 -10.92
CA GLY A 152 18.73 7.67 -11.22
C GLY A 152 17.23 7.70 -10.93
N PHE A 153 16.69 6.73 -10.19
CA PHE A 153 15.32 6.82 -9.66
C PHE A 153 15.29 7.74 -8.46
N ILE A 154 15.29 9.05 -8.71
CA ILE A 154 15.48 10.11 -7.71
C ILE A 154 14.37 10.24 -6.67
N ASN A 155 13.23 9.62 -6.94
CA ASN A 155 12.08 9.60 -6.05
C ASN A 155 11.89 8.24 -5.36
N THR A 156 12.95 7.41 -5.31
CA THR A 156 12.96 6.22 -4.46
C THR A 156 13.21 6.63 -3.01
N ILE A 157 12.28 6.27 -2.13
CA ILE A 157 12.30 6.67 -0.71
C ILE A 157 12.31 5.42 0.18
N PRO A 158 13.47 4.99 0.70
CA PRO A 158 13.51 4.00 1.76
C PRO A 158 12.87 4.55 3.03
N VAL A 159 11.90 3.81 3.55
CA VAL A 159 11.22 4.13 4.81
C VAL A 159 11.92 3.38 5.93
N ILE A 160 12.56 4.08 6.84
CA ILE A 160 13.37 3.53 7.91
C ILE A 160 12.47 2.99 9.02
N ASP A 161 12.57 1.69 9.28
CA ASP A 161 11.75 0.96 10.25
C ASP A 161 12.38 0.87 11.65
N ASN A 162 13.71 1.01 11.73
CA ASN A 162 14.46 1.02 12.99
C ASN A 162 15.69 1.90 12.87
N LYS A 163 16.32 2.22 14.00
CA LYS A 163 17.43 3.21 14.05
C LYS A 163 18.68 2.74 13.32
N GLU A 164 18.90 1.43 13.23
CA GLU A 164 20.08 0.82 12.63
C GLU A 164 20.01 0.73 11.11
N GLU A 165 18.80 0.69 10.54
CA GLU A 165 18.61 0.53 9.08
C GLU A 165 19.26 1.64 8.26
N ILE A 166 19.29 2.87 8.77
CA ILE A 166 19.86 3.99 8.02
C ILE A 166 21.35 3.84 7.77
N ASP A 167 22.06 3.20 8.71
CA ASP A 167 23.48 2.96 8.60
C ASP A 167 23.81 2.00 7.44
N LEU A 168 22.92 1.04 7.16
CA LEU A 168 23.05 0.11 6.03
C LEU A 168 23.05 0.81 4.67
N PHE A 169 22.43 1.98 4.57
CA PHE A 169 22.40 2.76 3.35
C PHE A 169 23.62 3.67 3.16
N THR A 170 24.36 3.96 4.24
CA THR A 170 25.44 4.94 4.21
C THR A 170 26.54 4.59 3.21
N ASP A 171 26.90 3.31 3.13
CA ASP A 171 28.01 2.86 2.29
C ASP A 171 27.58 2.53 0.86
N VAL A 172 26.30 2.20 0.65
CA VAL A 172 25.79 1.75 -0.64
C VAL A 172 25.14 2.86 -1.50
N ILE A 173 24.76 3.98 -0.88
CA ILE A 173 24.25 5.15 -1.60
C ILE A 173 25.44 6.03 -2.05
N GLU A 174 25.56 6.24 -3.37
CA GLU A 174 26.66 6.99 -3.95
C GLU A 174 26.51 8.51 -3.81
N LYS A 175 25.31 9.02 -3.99
CA LYS A 175 25.01 10.46 -3.98
C LYS A 175 24.18 10.85 -2.75
N SER A 176 22.97 11.29 -2.99
CA SER A 176 22.03 11.61 -1.93
C SER A 176 20.68 10.96 -2.23
N CYS A 177 19.97 10.56 -1.19
CA CYS A 177 18.63 10.04 -1.33
C CYS A 177 17.64 10.68 -0.37
N LYS A 178 16.38 10.63 -0.75
CA LYS A 178 15.25 10.94 0.12
C LYS A 178 15.02 9.75 1.04
N VAL A 179 14.70 10.01 2.30
CA VAL A 179 14.35 8.96 3.28
C VAL A 179 13.03 9.28 3.96
N GLY A 180 12.31 8.24 4.32
CA GLY A 180 11.16 8.31 5.22
C GLY A 180 11.49 7.73 6.59
N ILE A 181 10.77 8.14 7.62
CA ILE A 181 10.82 7.51 8.94
C ILE A 181 9.45 6.90 9.20
N ARG A 182 9.41 5.61 9.53
CA ARG A 182 8.21 4.96 10.02
C ARG A 182 8.05 5.23 11.50
N ILE A 183 6.92 5.80 11.85
CA ILE A 183 6.52 6.02 13.24
C ILE A 183 5.85 4.74 13.74
N ALA A 184 6.32 4.22 14.88
CA ALA A 184 5.64 3.12 15.54
C ALA A 184 4.29 3.61 16.05
N SER A 185 3.20 3.02 15.57
CA SER A 185 1.87 3.29 16.10
C SER A 185 1.78 2.76 17.54
N GLU A 186 1.34 3.61 18.44
CA GLU A 186 0.95 3.20 19.79
C GLU A 186 -0.48 2.66 19.71
N GLU A 187 -0.64 1.45 19.17
CA GLU A 187 -1.91 0.75 19.28
C GLU A 187 -2.16 0.48 20.75
N GLU A 188 -3.29 0.95 21.29
CA GLU A 188 -3.77 0.44 22.57
C GLU A 188 -4.01 -1.06 22.38
N PRO A 189 -3.21 -1.91 23.02
CA PRO A 189 -3.37 -3.33 22.81
C PRO A 189 -4.66 -3.78 23.49
N LYS A 190 -5.51 -4.45 22.76
CA LYS A 190 -6.51 -5.34 23.37
C LYS A 190 -5.84 -6.52 24.13
N PHE A 191 -4.52 -6.59 24.08
CA PHE A 191 -3.69 -7.60 24.73
C PHE A 191 -2.47 -6.91 25.35
N ASP A 192 -2.15 -7.24 26.58
CA ASP A 192 -1.13 -6.63 27.45
C ASP A 192 0.33 -6.64 26.90
N PHE A 193 0.59 -7.14 25.69
CA PHE A 193 1.93 -7.33 25.15
C PHE A 193 2.15 -6.86 23.70
N TYR A 194 1.24 -6.09 23.11
CA TYR A 194 1.41 -5.67 21.72
C TYR A 194 2.11 -4.31 21.62
N THR A 195 3.42 -4.34 21.38
CA THR A 195 4.16 -3.19 20.87
C THR A 195 4.36 -3.36 19.37
N SER A 196 4.14 -2.31 18.57
CA SER A 196 4.50 -2.34 17.16
C SER A 196 5.96 -2.76 17.02
N ARG A 197 6.21 -3.85 16.29
CA ARG A 197 7.57 -4.34 16.04
C ARG A 197 8.31 -3.51 14.99
N LEU A 198 7.61 -2.62 14.31
CA LEU A 198 8.10 -1.84 13.20
C LEU A 198 7.90 -0.35 13.49
N GLY A 199 8.89 0.43 13.11
CA GLY A 199 8.89 1.87 13.28
C GLY A 199 9.71 2.35 14.48
N ILE A 200 10.04 3.63 14.45
CA ILE A 200 10.73 4.34 15.53
C ILE A 200 9.67 4.94 16.45
N ARG A 201 9.85 4.82 17.75
CA ARG A 201 8.92 5.39 18.72
C ARG A 201 8.84 6.90 18.56
N TYR A 202 7.64 7.44 18.71
CA TYR A 202 7.38 8.87 18.55
C TYR A 202 8.39 9.75 19.29
N ASN A 203 8.64 9.46 20.56
CA ASN A 203 9.57 10.23 21.41
C ASN A 203 11.04 10.17 20.95
N ASP A 204 11.41 9.18 20.14
CA ASP A 204 12.78 8.96 19.69
C ASP A 204 13.05 9.58 18.30
N ILE A 205 12.01 10.01 17.58
CA ILE A 205 12.14 10.46 16.17
C ILE A 205 13.02 11.71 16.06
N ILE A 206 12.82 12.68 16.93
CA ILE A 206 13.56 13.95 16.89
C ILE A 206 15.06 13.71 17.14
N ASP A 207 15.37 12.87 18.12
CA ASP A 207 16.77 12.55 18.44
C ASP A 207 17.41 11.72 17.33
N PHE A 208 16.70 10.74 16.79
CA PHE A 208 17.13 9.98 15.62
C PHE A 208 17.42 10.90 14.42
N TYR A 209 16.51 11.83 14.11
CA TYR A 209 16.69 12.78 13.03
C TYR A 209 17.94 13.65 13.26
N LYS A 210 18.13 14.20 14.47
CA LYS A 210 19.29 15.04 14.80
C LYS A 210 20.61 14.30 14.70
N GLN A 211 20.64 13.04 15.16
CA GLN A 211 21.86 12.24 15.21
C GLN A 211 22.25 11.65 13.85
N LYS A 212 21.29 11.16 13.07
CA LYS A 212 21.54 10.36 11.87
C LYS A 212 21.28 11.06 10.55
N ILE A 213 20.36 12.04 10.50
CA ILE A 213 19.90 12.63 9.24
C ILE A 213 20.30 14.11 9.12
N LYS A 214 20.06 14.93 10.13
CA LYS A 214 20.18 16.40 10.06
C LYS A 214 21.49 16.90 9.45
N HIS A 215 22.60 16.29 9.84
CA HIS A 215 23.94 16.68 9.42
C HIS A 215 24.55 15.76 8.36
N ASN A 216 23.79 14.74 7.92
CA ASN A 216 24.24 13.79 6.92
C ASN A 216 23.94 14.34 5.52
N LYS A 217 24.97 14.55 4.71
CA LYS A 217 24.81 15.10 3.35
C LYS A 217 24.12 14.11 2.38
N LYS A 218 24.14 12.80 2.69
CA LYS A 218 23.54 11.77 1.85
C LYS A 218 22.02 11.66 2.04
N PHE A 219 21.49 11.92 3.24
CA PHE A 219 20.08 11.67 3.55
C PHE A 219 19.28 12.96 3.70
N LYS A 220 18.11 12.99 3.06
CA LYS A 220 17.15 14.09 3.17
C LYS A 220 15.81 13.55 3.64
N LEU A 221 15.40 13.87 4.86
CA LEU A 221 14.08 13.50 5.35
C LEU A 221 13.00 14.17 4.50
N LYS A 222 12.12 13.35 3.93
CA LYS A 222 11.02 13.79 3.05
C LYS A 222 9.67 13.21 3.43
N MET A 223 9.63 12.21 4.30
CA MET A 223 8.40 11.51 4.62
C MET A 223 8.39 11.10 6.09
N LEU A 224 7.27 11.27 6.73
CA LEU A 224 6.87 10.53 7.91
C LEU A 224 5.83 9.49 7.48
N HIS A 225 6.05 8.26 7.85
CA HIS A 225 5.19 7.15 7.50
C HIS A 225 4.59 6.55 8.76
N PHE A 226 3.32 6.26 8.76
CA PHE A 226 2.68 5.48 9.81
C PHE A 226 1.76 4.43 9.19
N PHE A 227 1.55 3.36 9.92
CA PHE A 227 0.67 2.28 9.51
C PHE A 227 -0.41 2.09 10.58
N ILE A 228 -1.63 2.02 10.13
CA ILE A 228 -2.76 1.71 10.97
C ILE A 228 -3.25 0.32 10.61
N ASN A 229 -3.35 -0.54 11.63
CA ASN A 229 -3.73 -1.92 11.43
C ASN A 229 -5.14 -2.04 10.83
N THR A 230 -5.31 -3.02 9.95
CA THR A 230 -6.63 -3.39 9.42
C THR A 230 -7.52 -3.91 10.54
N GLY A 231 -8.75 -3.46 10.60
CA GLY A 231 -9.68 -3.81 11.68
C GLY A 231 -10.04 -2.63 12.58
N ILE A 232 -9.63 -1.42 12.19
CA ILE A 232 -10.12 -0.20 12.82
C ILE A 232 -11.62 -0.12 12.57
N LYS A 233 -12.35 -0.19 13.67
CA LYS A 233 -13.81 -0.02 13.69
C LYS A 233 -14.20 1.44 13.91
N ASP A 234 -13.24 2.28 14.31
CA ASP A 234 -13.46 3.68 14.68
C ASP A 234 -12.49 4.60 13.95
N THR A 235 -13.04 5.56 13.23
CA THR A 235 -12.27 6.58 12.51
C THR A 235 -11.56 7.56 13.46
N ALA A 236 -12.01 7.70 14.71
CA ALA A 236 -11.36 8.55 15.70
C ALA A 236 -9.93 8.08 16.01
N TYR A 237 -9.68 6.77 16.03
CA TYR A 237 -8.34 6.22 16.20
C TYR A 237 -7.39 6.64 15.04
N TYR A 238 -7.88 6.56 13.81
CA TYR A 238 -7.12 7.02 12.63
C TYR A 238 -6.69 8.49 12.76
N TRP A 239 -7.62 9.34 13.15
CA TRP A 239 -7.35 10.78 13.30
C TRP A 239 -6.40 11.08 14.46
N ASN A 240 -6.44 10.30 15.53
CA ASN A 240 -5.50 10.43 16.64
C ASN A 240 -4.05 10.09 16.22
N GLU A 241 -3.86 9.00 15.48
CA GLU A 241 -2.54 8.63 14.97
C GLU A 241 -2.01 9.69 13.98
N LEU A 242 -2.84 10.16 13.06
CA LEU A 242 -2.47 11.24 12.13
C LEU A 242 -2.10 12.52 12.89
N ARG A 243 -2.85 12.88 13.92
CA ARG A 243 -2.58 14.07 14.75
C ARG A 243 -1.23 13.99 15.45
N LYS A 244 -0.86 12.83 15.99
CA LYS A 244 0.47 12.61 16.58
C LYS A 244 1.60 12.82 15.57
N CYS A 245 1.38 12.51 14.29
CA CYS A 245 2.38 12.71 13.25
C CYS A 245 2.56 14.18 12.84
N ILE A 246 1.59 15.05 13.10
CA ILE A 246 1.56 16.45 12.70
C ILE A 246 2.04 17.37 13.83
N SER A 247 1.89 16.96 15.07
CA SER A 247 2.31 17.73 16.27
C SER A 247 3.79 17.59 16.58
#